data_62b8beb3189b0366286b33c223ebe249
#
_entry.id   62b8beb3189b0366286b33c223ebe249
#
_cell.length_a   1.000
_cell.length_b   1.000
_cell.length_c   1.000
_cell.angle_alpha   90.00
_cell.angle_beta   90.00
_cell.angle_gamma   90.00
#
_symmetry.space_group_name_H-M   'P 1'
#
loop_
_entity.id
_entity.type
_entity.pdbx_description
1 polymer ?
#
loop_
_entity_poly.entity_id
_entity_poly.type
_entity_poly.pdbx_seq_one_letter_code
_entity_poly.pdbx_strand_id
1 'polypeptide(L)'
;KKEVVPMEDNFSFKNKTIKKYLTPRNWDNFISKDNVKIIDARKPFEYEIGTFKGAMNPNTNNFREFKNYLSSLNKNEKIGMFCTGGIRCEKASNYLNKKGFKNVYMLKGGIINYFNKTDPNKSKWKGECFVFDNRVTIKKNTQVGNYAICNGCRMPISKKDMKSKKYKIGLSCPKCHDNLSPNQIKRFTMRHHQIVNSKIPFKYKR
;
A
#
# COMPACT_ATOMS: atom_id res chain seq x y z
N LYS A 1 10.20 -11.84 18.37
CA LYS A 1 9.95 -11.66 16.92
C LYS A 1 9.64 -10.20 16.69
N LYS A 2 10.34 -9.52 15.75
CA LYS A 2 10.00 -8.14 15.38
C LYS A 2 8.60 -8.11 14.73
N GLU A 3 7.79 -7.17 15.15
CA GLU A 3 6.43 -7.00 14.68
C GLU A 3 6.39 -6.58 13.21
N VAL A 4 5.61 -7.25 12.37
CA VAL A 4 5.53 -6.98 10.91
C VAL A 4 5.03 -5.56 10.63
N VAL A 5 4.18 -5.02 11.51
CA VAL A 5 3.64 -3.66 11.43
C VAL A 5 3.76 -3.03 12.82
N PRO A 6 4.89 -2.37 13.15
CA PRO A 6 5.10 -1.82 14.47
C PRO A 6 4.16 -0.61 14.70
N MET A 7 3.36 -0.69 15.75
CA MET A 7 2.74 0.44 16.43
C MET A 7 3.32 0.48 17.82
N GLU A 8 3.90 1.60 18.22
CA GLU A 8 4.43 1.76 19.58
C GLU A 8 3.34 1.54 20.63
N ASP A 9 3.76 1.01 21.76
CA ASP A 9 3.07 0.56 22.96
C ASP A 9 2.82 -0.95 22.96
N ASN A 10 3.04 -1.56 24.13
CA ASN A 10 2.77 -2.95 24.47
C ASN A 10 1.31 -3.34 24.20
N PHE A 11 0.97 -3.42 22.91
CA PHE A 11 -0.36 -3.82 22.46
C PHE A 11 -0.53 -5.32 22.67
N SER A 12 -0.92 -5.72 23.86
CA SER A 12 -1.40 -7.06 24.11
C SER A 12 -2.66 -7.30 23.27
N PHE A 13 -2.57 -8.23 22.30
CA PHE A 13 -3.72 -8.70 21.50
C PHE A 13 -4.71 -9.54 22.32
N LYS A 14 -4.54 -9.65 23.65
CA LYS A 14 -5.33 -10.54 24.53
C LYS A 14 -6.78 -10.09 24.75
N ASN A 15 -7.15 -8.84 24.45
CA ASN A 15 -8.54 -8.40 24.57
C ASN A 15 -9.26 -8.61 23.25
N LYS A 16 -10.33 -9.41 23.26
CA LYS A 16 -11.28 -9.63 22.16
C LYS A 16 -11.94 -8.31 21.78
N THR A 17 -11.30 -7.51 20.92
CA THR A 17 -11.94 -6.36 20.29
C THR A 17 -12.88 -6.85 19.21
N ILE A 18 -14.09 -6.30 19.14
CA ILE A 18 -15.08 -6.63 18.13
C ILE A 18 -14.57 -6.15 16.78
N LYS A 19 -14.13 -7.08 15.93
CA LYS A 19 -13.66 -6.79 14.58
C LYS A 19 -14.83 -6.80 13.61
N LYS A 20 -15.14 -5.66 13.00
CA LYS A 20 -16.20 -5.54 12.00
C LYS A 20 -15.62 -5.66 10.59
N TYR A 21 -15.75 -6.83 9.99
CA TYR A 21 -15.33 -7.08 8.62
C TYR A 21 -16.50 -6.96 7.65
N LEU A 22 -16.24 -6.33 6.50
CA LEU A 22 -17.14 -6.32 5.37
C LEU A 22 -16.58 -7.22 4.26
N THR A 23 -17.42 -8.11 3.73
CA THR A 23 -17.09 -8.87 2.53
C THR A 23 -16.90 -7.91 1.34
N PRO A 24 -16.20 -8.29 0.26
CA PRO A 24 -16.07 -7.45 -0.93
C PRO A 24 -17.41 -6.92 -1.48
N ARG A 25 -18.44 -7.76 -1.53
CA ARG A 25 -19.79 -7.36 -1.96
C ARG A 25 -20.40 -6.27 -1.05
N ASN A 26 -20.30 -6.46 0.27
CA ASN A 26 -20.85 -5.51 1.24
C ASN A 26 -20.00 -4.25 1.34
N TRP A 27 -18.71 -4.34 1.00
CA TRP A 27 -17.79 -3.21 0.97
C TRP A 27 -18.20 -2.17 -0.07
N ASP A 28 -18.50 -2.58 -1.29
CA ASP A 28 -18.92 -1.66 -2.35
C ASP A 28 -20.19 -0.89 -1.99
N ASN A 29 -21.17 -1.56 -1.39
CA ASN A 29 -22.39 -0.93 -0.89
C ASN A 29 -22.10 0.03 0.27
N PHE A 30 -21.17 -0.33 1.15
CA PHE A 30 -20.82 0.48 2.29
C PHE A 30 -20.10 1.77 1.89
N ILE A 31 -19.09 1.69 1.02
CA ILE A 31 -18.30 2.86 0.58
C ILE A 31 -19.05 3.77 -0.40
N SER A 32 -20.26 3.39 -0.82
CA SER A 32 -21.12 4.22 -1.68
C SER A 32 -21.99 5.18 -0.89
N LYS A 33 -21.96 5.09 0.44
CA LYS A 33 -22.76 5.95 1.31
C LYS A 33 -22.00 7.25 1.60
N ASP A 34 -22.66 8.38 1.50
CA ASP A 34 -22.04 9.71 1.68
C ASP A 34 -21.49 9.94 3.10
N ASN A 35 -22.05 9.24 4.10
CA ASN A 35 -21.66 9.38 5.50
C ASN A 35 -20.55 8.41 5.94
N VAL A 36 -19.78 7.88 5.00
CA VAL A 36 -18.66 6.96 5.29
C VAL A 36 -17.33 7.61 4.91
N LYS A 37 -16.44 7.71 5.88
CA LYS A 37 -15.05 8.09 5.66
C LYS A 37 -14.23 6.86 5.25
N ILE A 38 -13.69 6.86 4.04
CA ILE A 38 -12.92 5.74 3.51
C ILE A 38 -11.43 6.06 3.67
N ILE A 39 -10.69 5.19 4.37
CA ILE A 39 -9.27 5.40 4.68
C ILE A 39 -8.43 4.30 4.04
N ASP A 40 -7.51 4.71 3.18
CA ASP A 40 -6.44 3.86 2.65
C ASP A 40 -5.27 3.84 3.65
N ALA A 41 -5.12 2.75 4.40
CA ALA A 41 -4.08 2.59 5.41
C ALA A 41 -2.71 2.20 4.83
N ARG A 42 -2.49 2.43 3.54
CA ARG A 42 -1.24 2.16 2.84
C ARG A 42 -0.37 3.41 2.77
N LYS A 43 0.87 3.23 2.30
CA LYS A 43 1.78 4.35 2.05
C LYS A 43 1.31 5.21 0.86
N PRO A 44 1.71 6.49 0.80
CA PRO A 44 1.30 7.40 -0.28
C PRO A 44 1.56 6.84 -1.68
N PHE A 45 2.73 6.25 -1.93
CA PHE A 45 3.05 5.68 -3.24
C PHE A 45 2.14 4.50 -3.64
N GLU A 46 1.64 3.72 -2.66
CA GLU A 46 0.68 2.64 -2.92
C GLU A 46 -0.69 3.21 -3.30
N TYR A 47 -1.08 4.31 -2.65
CA TYR A 47 -2.31 5.05 -2.94
C TYR A 47 -2.29 5.69 -4.34
N GLU A 48 -1.16 6.32 -4.73
CA GLU A 48 -0.96 6.91 -6.06
C GLU A 48 -1.11 5.90 -7.21
N ILE A 49 -0.68 4.66 -7.01
CA ILE A 49 -0.78 3.58 -8.00
C ILE A 49 -2.23 3.16 -8.20
N GLY A 50 -3.01 3.19 -7.13
CA GLY A 50 -4.43 2.88 -7.21
C GLY A 50 -5.08 2.80 -5.84
N THR A 51 -6.38 3.15 -5.80
CA THR A 51 -7.18 3.19 -4.58
C THR A 51 -8.68 3.10 -4.90
N PHE A 52 -9.54 2.98 -3.88
CA PHE A 52 -10.98 3.12 -4.07
C PHE A 52 -11.39 4.57 -4.30
N LYS A 53 -12.39 4.77 -5.16
CA LYS A 53 -12.96 6.11 -5.39
C LYS A 53 -13.44 6.73 -4.06
N GLY A 54 -13.02 7.96 -3.77
CA GLY A 54 -13.38 8.68 -2.54
C GLY A 54 -12.56 8.31 -1.30
N ALA A 55 -11.60 7.41 -1.42
CA ALA A 55 -10.70 7.11 -0.32
C ALA A 55 -9.70 8.24 -0.06
N MET A 56 -9.38 8.46 1.20
CA MET A 56 -8.34 9.37 1.66
C MET A 56 -7.12 8.59 2.11
N ASN A 57 -5.93 9.10 1.78
CA ASN A 57 -4.68 8.60 2.32
C ASN A 57 -4.15 9.59 3.36
N PRO A 58 -3.77 9.15 4.56
CA PRO A 58 -3.23 10.02 5.61
C PRO A 58 -1.86 10.63 5.29
N ASN A 59 -1.25 10.26 4.18
CA ASN A 59 0.07 10.72 3.74
C ASN A 59 1.17 10.49 4.79
N THR A 60 1.17 9.34 5.42
CA THR A 60 2.14 8.97 6.46
C THR A 60 3.28 8.13 5.90
N ASN A 61 4.51 8.41 6.31
CA ASN A 61 5.71 7.70 5.84
C ASN A 61 5.82 6.29 6.43
N ASN A 62 5.27 6.12 7.62
CA ASN A 62 5.27 4.84 8.33
C ASN A 62 3.98 4.65 9.13
N PHE A 63 3.76 3.43 9.60
CA PHE A 63 2.53 3.09 10.33
C PHE A 63 2.46 3.68 11.75
N ARG A 64 3.57 4.15 12.31
CA ARG A 64 3.57 4.83 13.61
C ARG A 64 2.93 6.22 13.49
N GLU A 65 3.28 6.97 12.43
CA GLU A 65 2.66 8.27 12.13
C GLU A 65 1.16 8.15 11.87
N PHE A 66 0.71 7.01 11.35
CA PHE A 66 -0.72 6.71 11.13
C PHE A 66 -1.55 6.81 12.42
N LYS A 67 -0.96 6.51 13.58
CA LYS A 67 -1.59 6.67 14.90
C LYS A 67 -2.03 8.11 15.14
N ASN A 68 -1.21 9.10 14.78
CA ASN A 68 -1.53 10.52 14.97
C ASN A 68 -2.73 10.93 14.12
N TYR A 69 -2.75 10.48 12.86
CA TYR A 69 -3.92 10.69 11.99
C TYR A 69 -5.19 10.04 12.57
N LEU A 70 -5.12 8.81 13.06
CA LEU A 70 -6.27 8.13 13.67
C LEU A 70 -6.82 8.88 14.87
N SER A 71 -5.96 9.57 15.64
CA SER A 71 -6.37 10.36 16.81
C SER A 71 -7.13 11.64 16.42
N SER A 72 -7.01 12.14 15.20
CA SER A 72 -7.73 13.31 14.70
C SER A 72 -9.14 13.01 14.18
N LEU A 73 -9.53 11.73 14.11
CA LEU A 73 -10.84 11.32 13.59
C LEU A 73 -11.95 11.55 14.62
N ASN A 74 -13.16 11.84 14.15
CA ASN A 74 -14.34 11.93 15.00
C ASN A 74 -14.87 10.52 15.33
N LYS A 75 -15.14 10.28 16.63
CA LYS A 75 -15.60 8.97 17.13
C LYS A 75 -16.97 8.53 16.61
N ASN A 76 -17.80 9.48 16.19
CA ASN A 76 -19.14 9.21 15.69
C ASN A 76 -19.17 8.87 14.19
N GLU A 77 -18.06 9.12 13.46
CA GLU A 77 -17.98 8.82 12.03
C GLU A 77 -18.01 7.31 11.76
N LYS A 78 -18.63 6.95 10.63
CA LYS A 78 -18.51 5.60 10.07
C LYS A 78 -17.23 5.54 9.25
N ILE A 79 -16.30 4.69 9.68
CA ILE A 79 -14.97 4.58 9.07
C ILE A 79 -14.85 3.23 8.36
N GLY A 80 -14.52 3.27 7.08
CA GLY A 80 -14.13 2.10 6.30
C GLY A 80 -12.63 2.12 6.07
N MET A 81 -11.90 1.07 6.47
CA MET A 81 -10.45 0.98 6.26
C MET A 81 -10.09 -0.20 5.39
N PHE A 82 -9.09 -0.01 4.55
CA PHE A 82 -8.52 -1.08 3.73
C PHE A 82 -7.00 -0.95 3.60
N CYS A 83 -6.35 -2.07 3.32
CA CYS A 83 -4.97 -2.15 2.88
C CYS A 83 -4.78 -3.38 1.99
N THR A 84 -3.59 -3.69 1.54
CA THR A 84 -3.32 -4.78 0.60
C THR A 84 -3.87 -6.13 1.07
N GLY A 85 -3.54 -6.57 2.30
CA GLY A 85 -3.93 -7.88 2.84
C GLY A 85 -4.74 -7.84 4.15
N GLY A 86 -5.08 -6.64 4.69
CA GLY A 86 -5.88 -6.49 5.91
C GLY A 86 -5.09 -6.27 7.20
N ILE A 87 -3.82 -6.65 7.31
CA ILE A 87 -3.04 -6.65 8.57
C ILE A 87 -2.90 -5.25 9.18
N ARG A 88 -2.61 -4.22 8.36
CA ARG A 88 -2.52 -2.82 8.82
C ARG A 88 -3.85 -2.34 9.41
N CYS A 89 -4.95 -2.70 8.75
CA CYS A 89 -6.30 -2.33 9.18
C CYS A 89 -6.70 -3.00 10.49
N GLU A 90 -6.31 -4.24 10.74
CA GLU A 90 -6.59 -4.90 12.01
C GLU A 90 -5.94 -4.18 13.19
N LYS A 91 -4.69 -3.74 13.03
CA LYS A 91 -4.01 -2.96 14.06
C LYS A 91 -4.65 -1.59 14.25
N ALA A 92 -4.94 -0.87 13.17
CA ALA A 92 -5.61 0.42 13.22
C ALA A 92 -6.99 0.34 13.87
N SER A 93 -7.79 -0.67 13.50
CA SER A 93 -9.11 -0.91 14.09
C SER A 93 -9.04 -1.20 15.59
N ASN A 94 -8.09 -2.03 16.01
CA ASN A 94 -7.88 -2.31 17.44
C ASN A 94 -7.53 -1.05 18.23
N TYR A 95 -6.67 -0.19 17.65
CA TYR A 95 -6.33 1.09 18.26
C TYR A 95 -7.56 2.01 18.40
N LEU A 96 -8.32 2.19 17.31
CA LEU A 96 -9.53 3.01 17.32
C LEU A 96 -10.58 2.49 18.30
N ASN A 97 -10.82 1.18 18.33
CA ASN A 97 -11.77 0.57 19.27
C ASN A 97 -11.39 0.86 20.74
N LYS A 98 -10.10 0.78 21.08
CA LYS A 98 -9.60 1.15 22.42
C LYS A 98 -9.78 2.64 22.73
N LYS A 99 -9.78 3.51 21.72
CA LYS A 99 -10.06 4.94 21.83
C LYS A 99 -11.57 5.28 21.85
N GLY A 100 -12.44 4.25 21.83
CA GLY A 100 -13.88 4.40 21.93
C GLY A 100 -14.62 4.58 20.60
N PHE A 101 -13.96 4.36 19.46
CA PHE A 101 -14.63 4.35 18.16
C PHE A 101 -15.48 3.08 18.01
N LYS A 102 -16.77 3.24 17.74
CA LYS A 102 -17.72 2.11 17.63
C LYS A 102 -17.99 1.69 16.18
N ASN A 103 -17.77 2.57 15.20
CA ASN A 103 -18.19 2.40 13.81
C ASN A 103 -17.01 2.24 12.86
N VAL A 104 -16.07 1.34 13.19
CA VAL A 104 -14.88 1.05 12.37
C VAL A 104 -15.06 -0.29 11.66
N TYR A 105 -15.01 -0.26 10.34
CA TYR A 105 -15.21 -1.40 9.46
C TYR A 105 -13.97 -1.64 8.60
N MET A 106 -13.68 -2.90 8.30
CA MET A 106 -12.51 -3.29 7.53
C MET A 106 -12.89 -4.15 6.34
N LEU A 107 -12.24 -3.94 5.20
CA LEU A 107 -12.35 -4.83 4.06
C LEU A 107 -11.74 -6.19 4.38
N LYS A 108 -12.56 -7.25 4.41
CA LYS A 108 -12.14 -8.62 4.74
C LYS A 108 -11.11 -9.13 3.74
N GLY A 109 -9.90 -9.45 4.23
CA GLY A 109 -8.80 -9.94 3.41
C GLY A 109 -8.16 -8.88 2.50
N GLY A 110 -8.51 -7.59 2.68
CA GLY A 110 -7.93 -6.48 1.96
C GLY A 110 -8.23 -6.46 0.45
N ILE A 111 -7.44 -5.67 -0.28
CA ILE A 111 -7.59 -5.43 -1.72
C ILE A 111 -7.41 -6.73 -2.52
N ILE A 112 -6.48 -7.60 -2.12
CA ILE A 112 -6.24 -8.87 -2.83
C ILE A 112 -7.50 -9.74 -2.81
N ASN A 113 -8.15 -9.89 -1.66
CA ASN A 113 -9.40 -10.64 -1.58
C ASN A 113 -10.55 -9.95 -2.32
N TYR A 114 -10.55 -8.61 -2.33
CA TYR A 114 -11.52 -7.84 -3.11
C TYR A 114 -11.38 -8.13 -4.61
N PHE A 115 -10.18 -8.14 -5.16
CA PHE A 115 -9.95 -8.48 -6.57
C PHE A 115 -10.33 -9.92 -6.91
N ASN A 116 -10.13 -10.86 -5.99
CA ASN A 116 -10.50 -12.26 -6.20
C ASN A 116 -12.02 -12.53 -6.19
N LYS A 117 -12.80 -11.64 -5.54
CA LYS A 117 -14.23 -11.87 -5.29
C LYS A 117 -15.15 -10.87 -5.98
N THR A 118 -14.60 -9.90 -6.68
CA THR A 118 -15.37 -8.83 -7.35
C THR A 118 -15.15 -8.89 -8.85
N ASP A 119 -16.22 -8.76 -9.62
CA ASP A 119 -16.12 -8.57 -11.07
C ASP A 119 -15.29 -7.31 -11.38
N PRO A 120 -14.22 -7.42 -12.18
CA PRO A 120 -13.36 -6.28 -12.54
C PRO A 120 -14.13 -5.09 -13.13
N ASN A 121 -15.21 -5.36 -13.89
CA ASN A 121 -16.01 -4.33 -14.55
C ASN A 121 -16.92 -3.57 -13.55
N LYS A 122 -17.32 -4.21 -12.45
CA LYS A 122 -18.16 -3.62 -11.41
C LYS A 122 -17.33 -3.04 -10.25
N SER A 123 -16.02 -3.25 -10.27
CA SER A 123 -15.12 -2.84 -9.20
C SER A 123 -15.02 -1.32 -9.06
N LYS A 124 -15.15 -0.82 -7.83
CA LYS A 124 -14.96 0.59 -7.47
C LYS A 124 -13.49 0.99 -7.30
N TRP A 125 -12.58 0.06 -7.49
CA TRP A 125 -11.15 0.31 -7.47
C TRP A 125 -10.69 1.07 -8.72
N LYS A 126 -9.76 2.02 -8.55
CA LYS A 126 -9.09 2.74 -9.64
C LYS A 126 -7.60 2.41 -9.63
N GLY A 127 -7.01 2.19 -10.80
CA GLY A 127 -5.58 1.88 -10.95
C GLY A 127 -5.22 0.44 -10.63
N GLU A 128 -3.96 0.20 -10.24
CA GLU A 128 -3.39 -1.10 -9.89
C GLU A 128 -3.12 -1.17 -8.38
N CYS A 129 -2.94 -2.36 -7.84
CA CYS A 129 -2.59 -2.54 -6.44
C CYS A 129 -1.11 -2.93 -6.31
N PHE A 130 -0.33 -2.15 -5.57
CA PHE A 130 1.04 -2.52 -5.22
C PHE A 130 1.04 -3.76 -4.32
N VAL A 131 1.90 -4.71 -4.65
CA VAL A 131 2.16 -5.92 -3.87
C VAL A 131 3.64 -6.07 -3.57
N PHE A 132 3.96 -6.71 -2.45
CA PHE A 132 5.34 -6.84 -1.96
C PHE A 132 6.04 -8.10 -2.51
N ASP A 133 5.68 -8.49 -3.75
CA ASP A 133 6.27 -9.64 -4.43
C ASP A 133 6.81 -9.27 -5.83
N ASN A 134 7.31 -10.27 -6.61
CA ASN A 134 7.97 -10.03 -7.90
C ASN A 134 7.06 -9.40 -8.96
N ARG A 135 5.74 -9.41 -8.73
CA ARG A 135 4.76 -8.81 -9.64
C ARG A 135 4.75 -7.28 -9.58
N VAL A 136 5.27 -6.69 -8.50
CA VAL A 136 5.26 -5.25 -8.19
C VAL A 136 3.85 -4.71 -8.02
N THR A 137 2.98 -4.87 -9.03
CA THR A 137 1.57 -4.50 -8.97
C THR A 137 0.69 -5.60 -9.56
N ILE A 138 -0.57 -5.61 -9.16
CA ILE A 138 -1.63 -6.44 -9.73
C ILE A 138 -2.81 -5.60 -10.19
N LYS A 139 -3.48 -6.05 -11.25
CA LYS A 139 -4.72 -5.48 -11.77
C LYS A 139 -5.94 -6.06 -11.04
N LYS A 140 -7.12 -5.50 -11.30
CA LYS A 140 -8.41 -5.93 -10.70
C LYS A 140 -8.74 -7.42 -10.85
N ASN A 141 -8.19 -8.09 -11.84
CA ASN A 141 -8.34 -9.54 -12.09
C ASN A 141 -7.15 -10.35 -11.54
N THR A 142 -6.36 -9.77 -10.65
CA THR A 142 -5.15 -10.35 -10.05
C THR A 142 -3.99 -10.67 -11.01
N GLN A 143 -4.14 -10.33 -12.29
CA GLN A 143 -3.04 -10.42 -13.26
C GLN A 143 -1.91 -9.44 -12.91
N VAL A 144 -0.70 -9.75 -13.38
CA VAL A 144 0.47 -8.87 -13.21
C VAL A 144 0.19 -7.50 -13.81
N GLY A 145 0.54 -6.47 -13.08
CA GLY A 145 0.37 -5.08 -13.48
C GLY A 145 1.46 -4.56 -14.44
N ASN A 146 1.46 -3.25 -14.64
CA ASN A 146 2.33 -2.59 -15.62
C ASN A 146 3.50 -1.82 -14.98
N TYR A 147 3.65 -1.89 -13.67
CA TYR A 147 4.72 -1.21 -12.95
C TYR A 147 5.96 -2.11 -12.82
N ALA A 148 7.13 -1.47 -12.82
CA ALA A 148 8.40 -2.09 -12.45
C ALA A 148 8.97 -1.39 -11.21
N ILE A 149 10.05 -1.92 -10.65
CA ILE A 149 10.78 -1.29 -9.54
C ILE A 149 11.98 -0.53 -10.07
N CYS A 150 12.13 0.72 -9.68
CA CYS A 150 13.35 1.47 -9.90
C CYS A 150 14.51 0.82 -9.11
N ASN A 151 15.57 0.42 -9.80
CA ASN A 151 16.72 -0.21 -9.15
C ASN A 151 17.54 0.74 -8.28
N GLY A 152 17.39 2.05 -8.46
CA GLY A 152 17.97 3.07 -7.57
C GLY A 152 17.22 3.20 -6.25
N CYS A 153 16.06 3.84 -6.28
CA CYS A 153 15.30 4.20 -5.08
C CYS A 153 14.30 3.15 -4.60
N ARG A 154 14.11 2.05 -5.33
CA ARG A 154 13.16 0.97 -5.03
C ARG A 154 11.68 1.36 -5.09
N MET A 155 11.38 2.54 -5.61
CA MET A 155 10.00 2.96 -5.83
C MET A 155 9.42 2.32 -7.10
N PRO A 156 8.11 2.04 -7.13
CA PRO A 156 7.43 1.59 -8.33
C PRO A 156 7.43 2.70 -9.39
N ILE A 157 7.64 2.31 -10.64
CA ILE A 157 7.70 3.17 -11.81
C ILE A 157 6.77 2.66 -12.89
N SER A 158 6.05 3.60 -13.50
CA SER A 158 5.12 3.32 -14.61
C SER A 158 5.89 3.26 -15.95
N LYS A 159 5.20 2.77 -16.99
CA LYS A 159 5.73 2.86 -18.37
C LYS A 159 5.99 4.31 -18.82
N LYS A 160 5.23 5.27 -18.29
CA LYS A 160 5.46 6.71 -18.54
C LYS A 160 6.76 7.17 -17.90
N ASP A 161 7.04 6.77 -16.66
CA ASP A 161 8.29 7.09 -15.98
C ASP A 161 9.50 6.55 -16.71
N MET A 162 9.39 5.35 -17.29
CA MET A 162 10.47 4.72 -18.07
C MET A 162 10.77 5.43 -19.41
N LYS A 163 9.84 6.23 -19.93
CA LYS A 163 10.06 7.07 -21.13
C LYS A 163 10.69 8.42 -20.81
N SER A 164 10.83 8.77 -19.53
CA SER A 164 11.42 10.04 -19.10
C SER A 164 12.93 10.07 -19.35
N LYS A 165 13.47 11.23 -19.73
CA LYS A 165 14.93 11.49 -19.82
C LYS A 165 15.67 11.25 -18.48
N LYS A 166 14.95 11.32 -17.35
CA LYS A 166 15.48 11.05 -16.00
C LYS A 166 15.54 9.55 -15.66
N TYR A 167 14.96 8.70 -16.50
CA TYR A 167 15.05 7.25 -16.31
C TYR A 167 16.33 6.71 -16.93
N LYS A 168 17.16 6.10 -16.08
CA LYS A 168 18.34 5.35 -16.50
C LYS A 168 18.27 3.96 -15.88
N ILE A 169 18.25 2.94 -16.73
CA ILE A 169 18.12 1.55 -16.28
C ILE A 169 19.20 1.21 -15.26
N GLY A 170 18.84 0.55 -14.20
CA GLY A 170 19.77 0.21 -13.11
C GLY A 170 20.13 1.36 -12.16
N LEU A 171 19.89 2.62 -12.53
CA LEU A 171 20.39 3.80 -11.83
C LEU A 171 19.30 4.68 -11.22
N SER A 172 18.40 5.23 -12.03
CA SER A 172 17.48 6.28 -11.60
C SER A 172 16.11 6.22 -12.26
N CYS A 173 15.16 6.94 -11.69
CA CYS A 173 13.85 7.24 -12.26
C CYS A 173 13.49 8.72 -11.98
N PRO A 174 12.39 9.25 -12.56
CA PRO A 174 11.99 10.65 -12.31
C PRO A 174 11.88 11.04 -10.83
N LYS A 175 11.55 10.09 -9.95
CA LYS A 175 11.39 10.34 -8.51
C LYS A 175 12.72 10.52 -7.76
N CYS A 176 13.82 9.93 -8.25
CA CYS A 176 15.10 9.95 -7.52
C CYS A 176 16.27 10.57 -8.30
N HIS A 177 16.14 10.82 -9.58
CA HIS A 177 17.23 11.28 -10.44
C HIS A 177 17.95 12.51 -9.87
N ASP A 178 17.21 13.54 -9.48
CA ASP A 178 17.76 14.83 -9.04
C ASP A 178 18.28 14.78 -7.58
N ASN A 179 17.99 13.71 -6.85
CA ASN A 179 18.36 13.55 -5.43
C ASN A 179 19.48 12.53 -5.22
N LEU A 180 20.09 12.01 -6.28
CA LEU A 180 21.18 11.04 -6.17
C LEU A 180 22.52 11.74 -5.91
N SER A 181 23.21 11.35 -4.85
CA SER A 181 24.59 11.79 -4.60
C SER A 181 25.57 11.12 -5.59
N PRO A 182 26.75 11.73 -5.85
CA PRO A 182 27.78 11.12 -6.68
C PRO A 182 28.17 9.69 -6.25
N ASN A 183 28.25 9.47 -4.94
CA ASN A 183 28.54 8.14 -4.38
C ASN A 183 27.42 7.11 -4.66
N GLN A 184 26.16 7.54 -4.61
CA GLN A 184 25.03 6.68 -4.97
C GLN A 184 25.04 6.34 -6.46
N ILE A 185 25.33 7.31 -7.33
CA ILE A 185 25.46 7.11 -8.76
C ILE A 185 26.55 6.07 -9.04
N LYS A 186 27.76 6.25 -8.51
CA LYS A 186 28.87 5.31 -8.69
C LYS A 186 28.49 3.89 -8.23
N ARG A 187 27.95 3.76 -7.05
CA ARG A 187 27.54 2.46 -6.48
C ARG A 187 26.42 1.76 -7.28
N PHE A 188 25.43 2.52 -7.76
CA PHE A 188 24.32 1.95 -8.54
C PHE A 188 24.79 1.52 -9.94
N THR A 189 25.67 2.31 -10.55
CA THR A 189 26.31 1.97 -11.84
C THR A 189 27.12 0.69 -11.72
N MET A 190 27.99 0.58 -10.72
CA MET A 190 28.76 -0.65 -10.47
C MET A 190 27.86 -1.86 -10.29
N ARG A 191 26.81 -1.73 -9.46
CA ARG A 191 25.85 -2.83 -9.28
C ARG A 191 25.15 -3.22 -10.58
N HIS A 192 24.77 -2.24 -11.40
CA HIS A 192 24.13 -2.50 -12.69
C HIS A 192 25.09 -3.27 -13.62
N HIS A 193 26.33 -2.85 -13.73
CA HIS A 193 27.36 -3.57 -14.52
C HIS A 193 27.56 -5.01 -14.02
N GLN A 194 27.62 -5.23 -12.72
CA GLN A 194 27.73 -6.58 -12.16
C GLN A 194 26.53 -7.46 -12.53
N ILE A 195 25.31 -6.91 -12.50
CA ILE A 195 24.09 -7.63 -12.86
C ILE A 195 24.07 -8.00 -14.35
N VAL A 196 24.40 -7.03 -15.22
CA VAL A 196 24.41 -7.23 -16.68
C VAL A 196 25.48 -8.23 -17.11
N ASN A 197 26.66 -8.16 -16.48
CA ASN A 197 27.80 -9.05 -16.81
C ASN A 197 27.75 -10.39 -16.08
N SER A 198 26.80 -10.59 -15.19
CA SER A 198 26.64 -11.87 -14.49
C SER A 198 26.10 -12.94 -15.43
N LYS A 199 26.83 -14.07 -15.54
CA LYS A 199 26.37 -15.28 -16.25
C LYS A 199 25.22 -15.98 -15.53
N ILE A 200 24.99 -15.66 -14.25
CA ILE A 200 23.92 -16.23 -13.42
C ILE A 200 22.78 -15.20 -13.34
N PRO A 201 21.53 -15.57 -13.69
CA PRO A 201 20.40 -14.67 -13.54
C PRO A 201 20.33 -14.13 -12.11
N PHE A 202 20.51 -12.83 -11.95
CA PHE A 202 20.44 -12.19 -10.63
C PHE A 202 18.99 -12.23 -10.13
N LYS A 203 18.70 -13.19 -9.28
CA LYS A 203 17.46 -13.18 -8.52
C LYS A 203 17.65 -12.21 -7.36
N TYR A 204 16.96 -11.06 -7.39
CA TYR A 204 16.89 -10.17 -6.24
C TYR A 204 16.39 -11.00 -5.05
N LYS A 205 17.29 -11.33 -4.12
CA LYS A 205 16.86 -11.81 -2.79
C LYS A 205 16.10 -10.65 -2.13
N ARG A 206 14.90 -10.89 -1.77
CA ARG A 206 14.03 -9.98 -1.02
C ARG A 206 14.42 -9.92 0.43
#